data_99d235c68885bbe0563e81f0dfaa4803
#
_entry.id   99d235c68885bbe0563e81f0dfaa4803
#
_cell.length_a   1.000
_cell.length_b   1.000
_cell.length_c   1.000
_cell.angle_alpha   90.00
_cell.angle_beta   90.00
_cell.angle_gamma   90.00
#
_symmetry.space_group_name_H-M   'P 1'
#
loop_
_entity.id
_entity.type
_entity.pdbx_description
1 polymer ?
#
loop_
_entity_poly.entity_id
_entity_poly.type
_entity_poly.pdbx_seq_one_letter_code
_entity_poly.pdbx_strand_id
1 'polypeptide(L)'
;MASLSRRKGYAAGLGEKHIMNQYIRNLKKIEFVVTMACTGKCKHCSEGDHDGCAEHINGEAAAKAIEKICSHYDISTVMTFGGEPLLYPETVCMIHKTAANLGVAKRQIITNGFFSRDKDRIKAVVSHLANSGVNNLLLSVDAFHQETIPLDTVMVFAECAIHSGIPIKLQPAWLVSAEDQNPYNEKTKEIIRAFDRLNIPLNQGNVIFPKGNALKYLQEYFDDSTAPISPYEENPEDIKTISFDANGDVLNGNVYKTDILEIIRAYRP
;
A
#
# COMPACT_ATOMS: atom_id res chain seq x y z
N MET A 1 -44.34 -19.76 6.55
CA MET A 1 -44.14 -18.81 7.69
C MET A 1 -42.93 -17.95 7.37
N ALA A 2 -43.18 -16.72 6.99
CA ALA A 2 -42.14 -15.78 6.53
C ALA A 2 -41.63 -14.98 7.72
N SER A 3 -40.31 -15.01 7.98
CA SER A 3 -39.62 -14.23 9.01
C SER A 3 -39.21 -12.87 8.43
N LEU A 4 -39.90 -11.83 8.83
CA LEU A 4 -39.58 -10.44 8.53
C LEU A 4 -38.39 -9.97 9.38
N SER A 5 -37.24 -9.79 8.73
CA SER A 5 -36.08 -9.11 9.30
C SER A 5 -36.35 -7.61 9.44
N ARG A 6 -36.52 -7.14 10.67
CA ARG A 6 -36.65 -5.71 10.99
C ARG A 6 -35.31 -5.00 10.81
N ARG A 7 -35.19 -4.20 9.76
CA ARG A 7 -34.17 -3.12 9.68
C ARG A 7 -34.50 -2.08 10.73
N LYS A 8 -33.67 -1.95 11.75
CA LYS A 8 -33.72 -0.80 12.67
C LYS A 8 -33.21 0.44 11.93
N GLY A 9 -34.14 1.31 11.53
CA GLY A 9 -33.82 2.64 11.06
C GLY A 9 -33.27 3.46 12.21
N TYR A 10 -32.04 3.90 12.09
CA TYR A 10 -31.50 4.97 12.92
C TYR A 10 -32.14 6.28 12.44
N ALA A 11 -32.88 6.93 13.33
CA ALA A 11 -33.43 8.26 13.10
C ALA A 11 -32.24 9.24 12.98
N ALA A 12 -32.10 9.84 11.81
CA ALA A 12 -31.18 10.93 11.58
C ALA A 12 -31.64 12.16 12.41
N GLY A 13 -30.81 12.53 13.39
CA GLY A 13 -30.96 13.80 14.10
C GLY A 13 -30.73 14.95 13.11
N LEU A 14 -31.71 15.85 13.02
CA LEU A 14 -31.63 17.11 12.33
C LEU A 14 -30.63 18.01 13.06
N GLY A 15 -29.45 18.22 12.47
CA GLY A 15 -28.48 19.17 12.98
C GLY A 15 -27.13 19.06 12.28
N GLU A 16 -26.84 20.03 11.45
CA GLU A 16 -25.64 20.25 10.62
C GLU A 16 -25.60 19.47 9.30
N LYS A 17 -25.99 20.15 8.22
CA LYS A 17 -25.57 19.81 6.87
C LYS A 17 -24.05 19.88 6.87
N HIS A 18 -23.37 18.74 7.10
CA HIS A 18 -21.94 18.63 6.87
C HIS A 18 -21.69 18.93 5.39
N ILE A 19 -21.23 20.13 5.10
CA ILE A 19 -20.77 20.50 3.77
C ILE A 19 -19.51 19.63 3.55
N MET A 20 -19.67 18.55 2.79
CA MET A 20 -18.53 17.73 2.34
C MET A 20 -17.61 18.65 1.53
N ASN A 21 -16.31 18.56 1.77
CA ASN A 21 -15.33 19.30 0.99
C ASN A 21 -15.47 18.93 -0.48
N GLN A 22 -15.68 19.95 -1.33
CA GLN A 22 -15.93 19.76 -2.77
C GLN A 22 -14.77 19.05 -3.49
N TYR A 23 -13.54 19.19 -3.00
CA TYR A 23 -12.34 18.61 -3.58
C TYR A 23 -12.12 17.14 -3.18
N ILE A 24 -12.84 16.64 -2.16
CA ILE A 24 -12.66 15.28 -1.59
C ILE A 24 -13.97 14.48 -1.62
N ARG A 25 -15.01 14.97 -2.29
CA ARG A 25 -16.34 14.31 -2.33
C ARG A 25 -16.32 12.90 -2.95
N ASN A 26 -15.32 12.62 -3.81
CA ASN A 26 -15.16 11.36 -4.53
C ASN A 26 -14.14 10.41 -3.86
N LEU A 27 -13.80 10.63 -2.59
CA LEU A 27 -12.85 9.81 -1.86
C LEU A 27 -13.27 8.33 -1.83
N LYS A 28 -12.39 7.44 -2.26
CA LYS A 28 -12.61 5.99 -2.37
C LYS A 28 -11.49 5.15 -1.78
N LYS A 29 -10.32 5.74 -1.59
CA LYS A 29 -9.13 5.00 -1.17
C LYS A 29 -8.40 5.72 -0.04
N ILE A 30 -7.93 4.94 0.92
CA ILE A 30 -7.05 5.38 2.00
C ILE A 30 -5.75 4.61 1.90
N GLU A 31 -4.64 5.30 1.92
CA GLU A 31 -3.30 4.73 1.87
C GLU A 31 -2.50 5.12 3.11
N PHE A 32 -1.67 4.19 3.57
CA PHE A 32 -0.74 4.41 4.67
C PHE A 32 0.68 4.03 4.26
N VAL A 33 1.56 5.01 4.22
CA VAL A 33 3.01 4.80 4.28
C VAL A 33 3.32 4.38 5.71
N VAL A 34 3.41 3.07 5.95
CA VAL A 34 3.57 2.54 7.32
C VAL A 34 4.88 3.01 7.93
N THR A 35 5.95 2.97 7.13
CA THR A 35 7.28 3.44 7.50
C THR A 35 8.08 3.74 6.23
N MET A 36 9.10 4.59 6.36
CA MET A 36 10.12 4.76 5.31
C MET A 36 11.32 3.83 5.51
N ALA A 37 11.43 3.13 6.66
CA ALA A 37 12.45 2.10 6.84
C ALA A 37 12.23 0.94 5.84
N CYS A 38 13.30 0.47 5.22
CA CYS A 38 13.24 -0.61 4.24
C CYS A 38 14.42 -1.58 4.39
N THR A 39 14.18 -2.83 4.10
CA THR A 39 15.21 -3.89 4.04
C THR A 39 15.90 -3.95 2.68
N GLY A 40 15.31 -3.36 1.64
CA GLY A 40 15.85 -3.26 0.30
C GLY A 40 16.58 -1.93 0.06
N LYS A 41 17.56 -1.94 -0.86
CA LYS A 41 18.28 -0.76 -1.36
C LYS A 41 18.14 -0.69 -2.89
N CYS A 42 16.89 -0.58 -3.34
CA CYS A 42 16.55 -0.72 -4.75
C CYS A 42 16.94 0.51 -5.56
N LYS A 43 17.61 0.31 -6.69
CA LYS A 43 18.02 1.38 -7.62
C LYS A 43 16.85 2.13 -8.24
N HIS A 44 15.68 1.50 -8.31
CA HIS A 44 14.48 2.11 -8.89
C HIS A 44 13.59 2.83 -7.89
N CYS A 45 13.94 2.83 -6.59
CA CYS A 45 13.07 3.37 -5.55
C CYS A 45 12.78 4.86 -5.75
N SER A 46 11.51 5.20 -5.92
CA SER A 46 11.06 6.60 -6.09
C SER A 46 11.24 7.44 -4.83
N GLU A 47 11.33 6.79 -3.67
CA GLU A 47 11.49 7.48 -2.37
C GLU A 47 12.95 7.72 -1.99
N GLY A 48 13.91 7.19 -2.79
CA GLY A 48 15.35 7.38 -2.56
C GLY A 48 15.92 6.44 -1.50
N ASP A 49 16.91 6.94 -0.78
CA ASP A 49 17.60 6.18 0.27
C ASP A 49 16.78 6.15 1.56
N HIS A 50 16.77 5.01 2.24
CA HIS A 50 16.01 4.76 3.47
C HIS A 50 16.87 4.71 4.72
N ASP A 51 18.14 5.14 4.62
CA ASP A 51 19.10 5.10 5.72
C ASP A 51 18.67 6.06 6.86
N GLY A 52 18.60 5.53 8.08
CA GLY A 52 18.20 6.31 9.27
C GLY A 52 16.69 6.46 9.47
N CYS A 53 15.86 5.96 8.56
CA CYS A 53 14.41 5.94 8.76
C CYS A 53 14.03 4.86 9.78
N ALA A 54 13.40 5.25 10.88
CA ALA A 54 12.95 4.34 11.93
C ALA A 54 11.51 4.64 12.38
N GLU A 55 10.93 5.75 11.93
CA GLU A 55 9.58 6.15 12.30
C GLU A 55 8.54 5.30 11.56
N HIS A 56 7.42 5.09 12.21
CA HIS A 56 6.27 4.42 11.63
C HIS A 56 4.97 5.07 12.12
N ILE A 57 3.93 4.97 11.31
CA ILE A 57 2.63 5.51 11.68
C ILE A 57 2.07 4.79 12.92
N ASN A 58 1.46 5.54 13.83
CA ASN A 58 0.79 4.97 14.98
C ASN A 58 -0.48 4.23 14.55
N GLY A 59 -0.56 2.93 14.86
CA GLY A 59 -1.65 2.06 14.42
C GLY A 59 -3.02 2.49 14.99
N GLU A 60 -3.08 2.97 16.24
CA GLU A 60 -4.33 3.43 16.84
C GLU A 60 -4.84 4.72 16.19
N ALA A 61 -3.92 5.65 15.87
CA ALA A 61 -4.27 6.88 15.15
C ALA A 61 -4.76 6.56 13.73
N ALA A 62 -4.10 5.63 13.04
CA ALA A 62 -4.53 5.16 11.72
C ALA A 62 -5.91 4.49 11.78
N ALA A 63 -6.15 3.60 12.74
CA ALA A 63 -7.45 2.95 12.95
C ALA A 63 -8.56 3.97 13.19
N LYS A 64 -8.34 4.93 14.09
CA LYS A 64 -9.29 6.01 14.37
C LYS A 64 -9.58 6.89 13.16
N ALA A 65 -8.56 7.16 12.34
CA ALA A 65 -8.75 7.90 11.08
C ALA A 65 -9.64 7.12 10.10
N ILE A 66 -9.40 5.81 9.93
CA ILE A 66 -10.22 4.94 9.07
C ILE A 66 -11.68 4.95 9.54
N GLU A 67 -11.94 4.75 10.84
CA GLU A 67 -13.28 4.74 11.41
C GLU A 67 -14.04 6.05 11.10
N LYS A 68 -13.40 7.19 11.31
CA LYS A 68 -13.97 8.49 11.04
C LYS A 68 -14.23 8.73 9.56
N ILE A 69 -13.28 8.40 8.70
CA ILE A 69 -13.44 8.56 7.25
C ILE A 69 -14.57 7.68 6.75
N CYS A 70 -14.57 6.38 7.11
CA CYS A 70 -15.60 5.44 6.68
C CYS A 70 -17.02 5.78 7.19
N SER A 71 -17.14 6.56 8.26
CA SER A 71 -18.44 7.04 8.72
C SER A 71 -19.04 8.15 7.84
N HIS A 72 -18.24 8.78 6.95
CA HIS A 72 -18.64 9.89 6.09
C HIS A 72 -18.48 9.60 4.60
N TYR A 73 -17.59 8.66 4.24
CA TYR A 73 -17.23 8.33 2.86
C TYR A 73 -17.39 6.83 2.61
N ASP A 74 -17.82 6.48 1.41
CA ASP A 74 -17.90 5.10 0.94
C ASP A 74 -16.52 4.63 0.42
N ILE A 75 -15.68 4.18 1.36
CA ILE A 75 -14.31 3.73 1.08
C ILE A 75 -14.31 2.30 0.56
N SER A 76 -13.79 2.12 -0.63
CA SER A 76 -13.65 0.81 -1.28
C SER A 76 -12.32 0.13 -1.01
N THR A 77 -11.28 0.89 -0.69
CA THR A 77 -9.90 0.37 -0.57
C THR A 77 -9.16 1.00 0.60
N VAL A 78 -8.52 0.16 1.40
CA VAL A 78 -7.47 0.55 2.36
C VAL A 78 -6.19 -0.16 1.95
N MET A 79 -5.09 0.58 1.82
CA MET A 79 -3.79 0.07 1.41
C MET A 79 -2.70 0.43 2.40
N THR A 80 -1.77 -0.50 2.64
CA THR A 80 -0.53 -0.27 3.39
C THR A 80 0.67 -0.54 2.51
N PHE A 81 1.67 0.32 2.57
CA PHE A 81 2.92 0.23 1.83
C PHE A 81 3.99 1.13 2.49
N GLY A 82 5.04 1.50 1.78
CA GLY A 82 6.07 2.42 2.24
C GLY A 82 7.46 1.91 1.86
N GLY A 83 8.43 1.93 2.78
CA GLY A 83 9.68 1.19 2.66
C GLY A 83 9.39 -0.32 2.68
N GLU A 84 9.45 -0.94 3.86
CA GLU A 84 8.91 -2.29 4.06
C GLU A 84 7.90 -2.29 5.23
N PRO A 85 6.60 -2.35 4.93
CA PRO A 85 5.56 -2.22 5.96
C PRO A 85 5.59 -3.34 6.98
N LEU A 86 6.09 -4.53 6.63
CA LEU A 86 6.16 -5.69 7.52
C LEU A 86 7.30 -5.64 8.54
N LEU A 87 8.08 -4.56 8.57
CA LEU A 87 8.91 -4.22 9.72
C LEU A 87 8.04 -3.88 10.95
N TYR A 88 6.80 -3.42 10.71
CA TYR A 88 5.80 -3.08 11.74
C TYR A 88 4.48 -3.83 11.51
N PRO A 89 4.49 -5.18 11.60
CA PRO A 89 3.35 -6.01 11.23
C PRO A 89 2.12 -5.78 12.13
N GLU A 90 2.31 -5.40 13.39
CA GLU A 90 1.22 -5.09 14.31
C GLU A 90 0.40 -3.88 13.85
N THR A 91 1.09 -2.82 13.39
CA THR A 91 0.46 -1.64 12.82
C THR A 91 -0.32 -1.98 11.55
N VAL A 92 0.29 -2.76 10.64
CA VAL A 92 -0.37 -3.24 9.43
C VAL A 92 -1.62 -4.05 9.76
N CYS A 93 -1.52 -4.99 10.69
CA CYS A 93 -2.64 -5.82 11.12
C CYS A 93 -3.78 -5.00 11.74
N MET A 94 -3.47 -3.99 12.55
CA MET A 94 -4.46 -3.10 13.15
C MET A 94 -5.23 -2.31 12.08
N ILE A 95 -4.53 -1.73 11.11
CA ILE A 95 -5.11 -1.01 9.97
C ILE A 95 -6.08 -1.90 9.20
N HIS A 96 -5.63 -3.09 8.80
CA HIS A 96 -6.44 -4.00 7.99
C HIS A 96 -7.59 -4.62 8.78
N LYS A 97 -7.42 -4.91 10.06
CA LYS A 97 -8.49 -5.41 10.92
C LYS A 97 -9.60 -4.36 11.08
N THR A 98 -9.23 -3.10 11.28
CA THR A 98 -10.19 -1.99 11.35
C THR A 98 -10.96 -1.86 10.05
N ALA A 99 -10.25 -1.86 8.91
CA ALA A 99 -10.88 -1.80 7.59
C ALA A 99 -11.82 -3.00 7.34
N ALA A 100 -11.44 -4.21 7.77
CA ALA A 100 -12.28 -5.41 7.65
C ALA A 100 -13.56 -5.31 8.49
N ASN A 101 -13.45 -4.84 9.71
CA ASN A 101 -14.60 -4.66 10.61
C ASN A 101 -15.61 -3.62 10.08
N LEU A 102 -15.13 -2.64 9.31
CA LEU A 102 -15.96 -1.60 8.67
C LEU A 102 -16.48 -2.04 7.28
N GLY A 103 -16.16 -3.24 6.83
CA GLY A 103 -16.65 -3.78 5.55
C GLY A 103 -15.95 -3.23 4.32
N VAL A 104 -14.76 -2.60 4.46
CA VAL A 104 -13.97 -2.15 3.30
C VAL A 104 -13.64 -3.34 2.41
N ALA A 105 -14.03 -3.27 1.14
CA ALA A 105 -13.99 -4.42 0.24
C ALA A 105 -12.55 -4.88 -0.08
N LYS A 106 -11.65 -3.93 -0.38
CA LYS A 106 -10.26 -4.22 -0.76
C LYS A 106 -9.30 -3.77 0.35
N ARG A 107 -8.58 -4.72 0.91
CA ARG A 107 -7.58 -4.50 1.98
C ARG A 107 -6.23 -4.98 1.46
N GLN A 108 -5.48 -4.02 0.90
CA GLN A 108 -4.30 -4.26 0.09
C GLN A 108 -3.01 -3.97 0.86
N ILE A 109 -2.03 -4.85 0.72
CA ILE A 109 -0.66 -4.59 1.14
C ILE A 109 0.28 -4.71 -0.06
N ILE A 110 1.26 -3.79 -0.15
CA ILE A 110 2.43 -3.92 -1.03
C ILE A 110 3.64 -4.15 -0.14
N THR A 111 4.41 -5.21 -0.41
CA THR A 111 5.57 -5.61 0.39
C THR A 111 6.63 -6.26 -0.49
N ASN A 112 7.89 -6.12 -0.11
CA ASN A 112 8.99 -6.87 -0.72
C ASN A 112 9.14 -8.29 -0.13
N GLY A 113 8.37 -8.62 0.92
CA GLY A 113 8.34 -9.94 1.57
C GLY A 113 9.56 -10.28 2.41
N PHE A 114 10.49 -9.33 2.60
CA PHE A 114 11.73 -9.54 3.36
C PHE A 114 11.83 -8.62 4.57
N PHE A 115 11.32 -9.05 5.70
CA PHE A 115 11.40 -8.37 6.99
C PHE A 115 12.08 -9.23 8.07
N SER A 116 12.34 -10.51 7.77
CA SER A 116 13.01 -11.47 8.64
C SER A 116 13.60 -12.62 7.81
N ARG A 117 14.65 -13.24 8.33
CA ARG A 117 15.19 -14.53 7.82
C ARG A 117 14.64 -15.73 8.59
N ASP A 118 14.00 -15.48 9.72
CA ASP A 118 13.39 -16.51 10.56
C ASP A 118 12.04 -16.95 9.95
N LYS A 119 11.99 -18.21 9.52
CA LYS A 119 10.81 -18.81 8.88
C LYS A 119 9.59 -18.87 9.80
N ASP A 120 9.79 -19.09 11.10
CA ASP A 120 8.69 -19.14 12.06
C ASP A 120 8.10 -17.76 12.28
N ARG A 121 8.94 -16.73 12.34
CA ARG A 121 8.49 -15.34 12.34
C ARG A 121 7.74 -14.96 11.05
N ILE A 122 8.23 -15.35 9.89
CA ILE A 122 7.55 -15.12 8.61
C ILE A 122 6.16 -15.75 8.65
N LYS A 123 6.06 -17.03 9.04
CA LYS A 123 4.81 -17.76 9.15
C LYS A 123 3.83 -17.11 10.12
N ALA A 124 4.31 -16.69 11.30
CA ALA A 124 3.50 -16.01 12.31
C ALA A 124 2.93 -14.69 11.77
N VAL A 125 3.76 -13.84 11.15
CA VAL A 125 3.32 -12.56 10.59
C VAL A 125 2.29 -12.78 9.48
N VAL A 126 2.52 -13.69 8.56
CA VAL A 126 1.57 -14.00 7.47
C VAL A 126 0.24 -14.50 8.03
N SER A 127 0.26 -15.36 9.06
CA SER A 127 -0.97 -15.80 9.75
C SER A 127 -1.73 -14.63 10.39
N HIS A 128 -1.03 -13.66 10.98
CA HIS A 128 -1.64 -12.45 11.53
C HIS A 128 -2.26 -11.57 10.44
N LEU A 129 -1.59 -11.41 9.28
CA LEU A 129 -2.14 -10.69 8.12
C LEU A 129 -3.45 -11.31 7.64
N ALA A 130 -3.49 -12.65 7.49
CA ALA A 130 -4.70 -13.37 7.10
C ALA A 130 -5.85 -13.15 8.10
N ASN A 131 -5.58 -13.30 9.40
CA ASN A 131 -6.54 -13.09 10.50
C ASN A 131 -7.01 -11.64 10.62
N SER A 132 -6.21 -10.68 10.14
CA SER A 132 -6.55 -9.27 10.11
C SER A 132 -7.33 -8.88 8.85
N GLY A 133 -7.59 -9.85 7.96
CA GLY A 133 -8.44 -9.68 6.81
C GLY A 133 -7.74 -9.05 5.60
N VAL A 134 -6.41 -9.10 5.50
CA VAL A 134 -5.70 -8.78 4.25
C VAL A 134 -6.23 -9.69 3.14
N ASN A 135 -6.70 -9.12 2.03
CA ASN A 135 -7.29 -9.88 0.93
C ASN A 135 -6.75 -9.51 -0.46
N ASN A 136 -5.68 -8.73 -0.49
CA ASN A 136 -4.99 -8.39 -1.73
C ASN A 136 -3.51 -8.09 -1.40
N LEU A 137 -2.63 -9.07 -1.63
CA LEU A 137 -1.20 -8.93 -1.39
C LEU A 137 -0.49 -8.76 -2.72
N LEU A 138 0.22 -7.65 -2.87
CA LEU A 138 1.13 -7.39 -4.00
C LEU A 138 2.55 -7.60 -3.51
N LEU A 139 3.21 -8.64 -4.02
CA LEU A 139 4.58 -9.00 -3.67
C LEU A 139 5.53 -8.42 -4.71
N SER A 140 6.37 -7.49 -4.29
CA SER A 140 7.37 -6.85 -5.15
C SER A 140 8.46 -7.85 -5.52
N VAL A 141 8.54 -8.22 -6.79
CA VAL A 141 9.48 -9.22 -7.32
C VAL A 141 9.98 -8.78 -8.69
N ASP A 142 11.25 -8.37 -8.77
CA ASP A 142 11.92 -7.92 -9.98
C ASP A 142 13.44 -7.86 -9.80
N ALA A 143 14.17 -7.52 -10.85
CA ALA A 143 15.62 -7.42 -10.83
C ALA A 143 16.16 -6.45 -9.78
N PHE A 144 15.46 -5.33 -9.56
CA PHE A 144 15.92 -4.28 -8.65
C PHE A 144 15.75 -4.65 -7.18
N HIS A 145 14.64 -5.32 -6.83
CA HIS A 145 14.43 -5.83 -5.48
C HIS A 145 15.42 -6.94 -5.16
N GLN A 146 15.60 -7.90 -6.07
CA GLN A 146 16.46 -9.06 -5.83
C GLN A 146 17.96 -8.78 -5.95
N GLU A 147 18.39 -7.57 -6.30
CA GLU A 147 19.80 -7.15 -6.11
C GLU A 147 20.22 -7.16 -4.62
N THR A 148 19.31 -6.84 -3.71
CA THR A 148 19.61 -6.70 -2.28
C THR A 148 18.73 -7.57 -1.38
N ILE A 149 17.63 -8.08 -1.87
CA ILE A 149 16.66 -8.92 -1.15
C ILE A 149 16.81 -10.38 -1.58
N PRO A 150 17.07 -11.31 -0.62
CA PRO A 150 17.24 -12.73 -0.93
C PRO A 150 15.96 -13.36 -1.47
N LEU A 151 16.02 -13.89 -2.70
CA LEU A 151 14.89 -14.50 -3.39
C LEU A 151 14.31 -15.71 -2.64
N ASP A 152 15.15 -16.52 -2.02
CA ASP A 152 14.75 -17.70 -1.24
C ASP A 152 13.84 -17.34 -0.06
N THR A 153 14.15 -16.26 0.62
CA THR A 153 13.32 -15.75 1.73
C THR A 153 11.97 -15.22 1.23
N VAL A 154 11.97 -14.51 0.10
CA VAL A 154 10.74 -14.03 -0.55
C VAL A 154 9.86 -15.19 -1.01
N MET A 155 10.48 -16.28 -1.50
CA MET A 155 9.77 -17.51 -1.85
C MET A 155 9.09 -18.15 -0.64
N VAL A 156 9.77 -18.22 0.52
CA VAL A 156 9.17 -18.71 1.78
C VAL A 156 7.98 -17.84 2.19
N PHE A 157 8.09 -16.53 2.10
CA PHE A 157 6.99 -15.63 2.39
C PHE A 157 5.79 -15.87 1.46
N ALA A 158 6.03 -16.01 0.17
CA ALA A 158 4.99 -16.29 -0.83
C ALA A 158 4.27 -17.63 -0.55
N GLU A 159 5.03 -18.69 -0.25
CA GLU A 159 4.49 -19.99 0.15
C GLU A 159 3.61 -19.89 1.40
N CYS A 160 4.06 -19.17 2.43
CA CYS A 160 3.27 -18.92 3.64
C CYS A 160 1.97 -18.16 3.33
N ALA A 161 2.02 -17.13 2.46
CA ALA A 161 0.84 -16.37 2.08
C ALA A 161 -0.21 -17.24 1.37
N ILE A 162 0.21 -18.08 0.43
CA ILE A 162 -0.65 -19.05 -0.25
C ILE A 162 -1.30 -20.01 0.74
N HIS A 163 -0.50 -20.62 1.63
CA HIS A 163 -1.00 -21.58 2.63
C HIS A 163 -1.97 -20.95 3.64
N SER A 164 -1.81 -19.65 3.91
CA SER A 164 -2.73 -18.89 4.77
C SER A 164 -3.98 -18.37 4.03
N GLY A 165 -4.12 -18.68 2.74
CA GLY A 165 -5.28 -18.30 1.93
C GLY A 165 -5.33 -16.80 1.57
N ILE A 166 -4.22 -16.06 1.65
CA ILE A 166 -4.19 -14.66 1.23
C ILE A 166 -4.07 -14.60 -0.29
N PRO A 167 -5.00 -13.94 -1.00
CA PRO A 167 -4.84 -13.68 -2.43
C PRO A 167 -3.58 -12.84 -2.70
N ILE A 168 -2.62 -13.44 -3.39
CA ILE A 168 -1.31 -12.86 -3.68
C ILE A 168 -1.11 -12.71 -5.19
N LYS A 169 -0.40 -11.64 -5.60
CA LYS A 169 0.07 -11.42 -6.98
C LYS A 169 1.51 -10.95 -6.96
N LEU A 170 2.28 -11.34 -7.96
CA LEU A 170 3.60 -10.74 -8.21
C LEU A 170 3.43 -9.34 -8.79
N GLN A 171 4.16 -8.37 -8.25
CA GLN A 171 4.13 -6.96 -8.63
C GLN A 171 5.53 -6.53 -9.07
N PRO A 172 5.91 -6.71 -10.34
CA PRO A 172 7.21 -6.28 -10.84
C PRO A 172 7.29 -4.78 -11.08
N ALA A 173 8.51 -4.26 -11.09
CA ALA A 173 8.85 -2.96 -11.66
C ALA A 173 9.49 -3.17 -13.05
N TRP A 174 9.03 -2.42 -14.04
CA TRP A 174 9.50 -2.47 -15.41
C TRP A 174 10.25 -1.19 -15.77
N LEU A 175 11.42 -1.32 -16.35
CA LEU A 175 12.18 -0.20 -16.86
C LEU A 175 11.72 0.11 -18.29
N VAL A 176 11.34 1.36 -18.56
CA VAL A 176 10.75 1.85 -19.81
C VAL A 176 9.35 1.29 -20.06
N SER A 177 9.21 -0.01 -20.25
CA SER A 177 7.93 -0.74 -20.36
C SER A 177 8.15 -2.23 -20.12
N ALA A 178 7.08 -3.00 -19.95
CA ALA A 178 7.16 -4.46 -19.78
C ALA A 178 7.68 -5.19 -21.03
N GLU A 179 7.51 -4.59 -22.20
CA GLU A 179 7.91 -5.12 -23.50
C GLU A 179 9.36 -4.75 -23.88
N ASP A 180 9.93 -3.74 -23.22
CA ASP A 180 11.29 -3.28 -23.50
C ASP A 180 12.34 -4.35 -23.19
N GLN A 181 13.32 -4.50 -24.09
CA GLN A 181 14.34 -5.55 -24.03
C GLN A 181 15.64 -5.04 -23.42
N ASN A 182 15.57 -4.51 -22.20
CA ASN A 182 16.73 -4.12 -21.43
C ASN A 182 17.15 -5.23 -20.45
N PRO A 183 18.42 -5.22 -19.96
CA PRO A 183 18.93 -6.28 -19.08
C PRO A 183 18.13 -6.46 -17.76
N TYR A 184 17.56 -5.39 -17.22
CA TYR A 184 16.76 -5.44 -15.99
C TYR A 184 15.43 -6.15 -16.22
N ASN A 185 14.75 -5.86 -17.33
CA ASN A 185 13.49 -6.52 -17.66
C ASN A 185 13.69 -8.00 -17.97
N GLU A 186 14.77 -8.37 -18.68
CA GLU A 186 15.09 -9.77 -18.92
C GLU A 186 15.37 -10.51 -17.60
N LYS A 187 16.12 -9.89 -16.69
CA LYS A 187 16.36 -10.45 -15.35
C LYS A 187 15.08 -10.55 -14.52
N THR A 188 14.20 -9.55 -14.61
CA THR A 188 12.89 -9.58 -13.97
C THR A 188 12.04 -10.75 -14.46
N LYS A 189 12.00 -11.00 -15.78
CA LYS A 189 11.29 -12.14 -16.36
C LYS A 189 11.87 -13.48 -15.88
N GLU A 190 13.18 -13.56 -15.73
CA GLU A 190 13.87 -14.75 -15.18
C GLU A 190 13.48 -15.03 -13.72
N ILE A 191 13.47 -13.98 -12.89
CA ILE A 191 13.08 -14.05 -11.48
C ILE A 191 11.61 -14.46 -11.35
N ILE A 192 10.71 -13.88 -12.14
CA ILE A 192 9.27 -14.23 -12.15
C ILE A 192 9.08 -15.73 -12.45
N ARG A 193 9.83 -16.30 -13.41
CA ARG A 193 9.76 -17.73 -13.72
C ARG A 193 10.13 -18.64 -12.53
N ALA A 194 10.94 -18.18 -11.58
CA ALA A 194 11.22 -18.93 -10.36
C ALA A 194 9.96 -19.17 -9.51
N PHE A 195 8.92 -18.35 -9.68
CA PHE A 195 7.63 -18.48 -8.99
C PHE A 195 6.60 -19.34 -9.74
N ASP A 196 6.90 -19.84 -10.95
CA ASP A 196 5.95 -20.61 -11.76
C ASP A 196 5.38 -21.82 -10.99
N ARG A 197 6.19 -22.48 -10.18
CA ARG A 197 5.80 -23.63 -9.34
C ARG A 197 4.72 -23.26 -8.29
N LEU A 198 4.61 -21.99 -7.92
CA LEU A 198 3.64 -21.50 -6.93
C LEU A 198 2.33 -21.03 -7.58
N ASN A 199 2.30 -20.96 -8.90
CA ASN A 199 1.13 -20.58 -9.67
C ASN A 199 0.53 -19.21 -9.23
N ILE A 200 1.40 -18.26 -8.86
CA ILE A 200 1.02 -16.92 -8.42
C ILE A 200 0.72 -16.06 -9.66
N PRO A 201 -0.46 -15.42 -9.74
CA PRO A 201 -0.77 -14.53 -10.84
C PRO A 201 0.21 -13.35 -10.91
N LEU A 202 0.63 -13.01 -12.12
CA LEU A 202 1.38 -11.79 -12.39
C LEU A 202 0.43 -10.60 -12.48
N ASN A 203 0.71 -9.52 -11.75
CA ASN A 203 0.06 -8.25 -11.95
C ASN A 203 0.75 -7.47 -13.08
N GLN A 204 0.10 -6.43 -13.59
CA GLN A 204 0.65 -5.60 -14.65
C GLN A 204 2.03 -5.00 -14.28
N GLY A 205 2.26 -4.76 -12.99
CA GLY A 205 3.48 -4.13 -12.51
C GLY A 205 3.42 -2.60 -12.63
N ASN A 206 4.53 -1.97 -12.27
CA ASN A 206 4.70 -0.52 -12.36
C ASN A 206 5.81 -0.20 -13.35
N VAL A 207 5.63 0.82 -14.18
CA VAL A 207 6.71 1.40 -14.96
C VAL A 207 7.48 2.37 -14.06
N ILE A 208 8.81 2.21 -14.03
CA ILE A 208 9.71 3.06 -13.25
C ILE A 208 9.71 4.47 -13.84
N PHE A 209 9.59 5.47 -12.99
CA PHE A 209 9.64 6.88 -13.39
C PHE A 209 10.82 7.60 -12.72
N PRO A 210 11.35 8.69 -13.31
CA PRO A 210 12.58 9.35 -12.86
C PRO A 210 12.37 10.17 -11.58
N LYS A 211 12.41 9.47 -10.44
CA LYS A 211 12.34 10.07 -9.09
C LYS A 211 13.24 9.29 -8.12
N GLY A 212 13.81 9.96 -7.13
CA GLY A 212 14.61 9.32 -6.08
C GLY A 212 15.82 8.55 -6.63
N ASN A 213 15.98 7.29 -6.25
CA ASN A 213 17.07 6.44 -6.69
C ASN A 213 17.00 6.11 -8.20
N ALA A 214 15.81 6.03 -8.79
CA ALA A 214 15.68 5.83 -10.22
C ALA A 214 16.38 6.93 -11.01
N LEU A 215 16.19 8.19 -10.64
CA LEU A 215 16.86 9.32 -11.26
C LEU A 215 18.40 9.28 -11.07
N LYS A 216 18.83 8.78 -9.90
CA LYS A 216 20.27 8.70 -9.57
C LYS A 216 21.01 7.58 -10.30
N TYR A 217 20.36 6.41 -10.48
CA TYR A 217 21.03 5.19 -10.94
C TYR A 217 20.58 4.70 -12.32
N LEU A 218 19.46 5.20 -12.86
CA LEU A 218 18.85 4.74 -14.10
C LEU A 218 18.58 5.89 -15.08
N GLN A 219 19.19 7.07 -14.86
CA GLN A 219 18.95 8.26 -15.67
C GLN A 219 19.14 8.01 -17.17
N GLU A 220 20.07 7.15 -17.56
CA GLU A 220 20.37 6.81 -18.96
C GLU A 220 19.17 6.14 -19.71
N TYR A 221 18.18 5.64 -18.98
CA TYR A 221 16.99 5.01 -19.54
C TYR A 221 15.79 5.96 -19.64
N PHE A 222 15.92 7.19 -19.15
CA PHE A 222 14.86 8.17 -19.20
C PHE A 222 15.17 9.22 -20.27
N ASP A 223 14.20 9.45 -21.14
CA ASP A 223 14.27 10.56 -22.10
C ASP A 223 13.72 11.82 -21.43
N ASP A 224 14.51 12.90 -21.42
CA ASP A 224 14.12 14.19 -20.82
C ASP A 224 12.84 14.77 -21.46
N SER A 225 12.51 14.35 -22.70
CA SER A 225 11.32 14.80 -23.41
C SER A 225 10.04 14.03 -23.07
N THR A 226 10.16 12.84 -22.46
CA THR A 226 9.05 11.89 -22.24
C THR A 226 9.02 11.31 -20.85
N ALA A 227 9.61 12.00 -19.86
CA ALA A 227 9.58 11.52 -18.46
C ALA A 227 8.14 11.19 -18.06
N PRO A 228 7.83 9.94 -17.70
CA PRO A 228 6.48 9.56 -17.33
C PRO A 228 6.05 10.36 -16.09
N ILE A 229 4.89 11.02 -16.21
CA ILE A 229 4.23 11.65 -15.06
C ILE A 229 3.98 10.54 -14.05
N SER A 230 4.24 10.81 -12.78
CA SER A 230 3.95 9.85 -11.73
C SER A 230 2.48 9.41 -11.81
N PRO A 231 2.19 8.11 -11.98
CA PRO A 231 0.81 7.63 -12.05
C PRO A 231 0.08 7.76 -10.69
N TYR A 232 0.79 8.22 -9.66
CA TYR A 232 0.30 8.37 -8.29
C TYR A 232 -0.05 9.82 -7.94
N GLU A 233 0.11 10.77 -8.89
CA GLU A 233 -0.32 12.14 -8.66
C GLU A 233 -1.84 12.23 -8.68
N GLU A 234 -2.42 12.61 -7.54
CA GLU A 234 -3.84 12.91 -7.40
C GLU A 234 -4.13 14.31 -7.98
N ASN A 235 -5.30 14.44 -8.62
CA ASN A 235 -5.78 15.76 -8.98
C ASN A 235 -6.19 16.52 -7.71
N PRO A 236 -5.52 17.64 -7.36
CA PRO A 236 -5.81 18.35 -6.12
C PRO A 236 -7.25 18.92 -6.05
N GLU A 237 -7.93 19.08 -7.19
CA GLU A 237 -9.32 19.52 -7.26
C GLU A 237 -10.35 18.37 -7.22
N ASP A 238 -9.90 17.08 -7.33
CA ASP A 238 -10.78 15.91 -7.23
C ASP A 238 -10.02 14.73 -6.61
N ILE A 239 -9.75 14.83 -5.32
CA ILE A 239 -9.03 13.82 -4.53
C ILE A 239 -9.88 12.56 -4.39
N LYS A 240 -9.35 11.43 -4.88
CA LYS A 240 -9.97 10.10 -4.76
C LYS A 240 -9.22 9.21 -3.78
N THR A 241 -7.96 9.53 -3.53
CA THR A 241 -7.07 8.84 -2.61
C THR A 241 -6.49 9.83 -1.60
N ILE A 242 -6.49 9.49 -0.33
CA ILE A 242 -5.69 10.19 0.67
C ILE A 242 -4.60 9.27 1.19
N SER A 243 -3.39 9.80 1.31
CA SER A 243 -2.23 9.07 1.79
C SER A 243 -1.73 9.68 3.09
N PHE A 244 -1.48 8.82 4.07
CA PHE A 244 -0.91 9.16 5.37
C PHE A 244 0.56 8.80 5.37
N ASP A 245 1.41 9.74 5.77
CA ASP A 245 2.83 9.49 5.97
C ASP A 245 3.12 8.77 7.28
N ALA A 246 4.32 8.23 7.39
CA ALA A 246 4.78 7.53 8.59
C ALA A 246 4.76 8.40 9.87
N ASN A 247 4.85 9.72 9.73
CA ASN A 247 4.79 10.72 10.81
C ASN A 247 3.37 11.26 11.05
N GLY A 248 2.35 10.72 10.37
CA GLY A 248 0.95 11.10 10.51
C GLY A 248 0.49 12.29 9.68
N ASP A 249 1.33 12.81 8.76
CA ASP A 249 0.92 13.85 7.83
C ASP A 249 -0.05 13.29 6.79
N VAL A 250 -1.07 14.09 6.46
CA VAL A 250 -2.08 13.76 5.46
C VAL A 250 -2.68 15.05 4.92
N LEU A 251 -2.82 15.17 3.59
CA LEU A 251 -3.28 16.40 2.96
C LEU A 251 -2.44 17.61 3.46
N ASN A 252 -3.10 18.63 4.03
CA ASN A 252 -2.46 19.83 4.58
C ASN A 252 -2.41 19.81 6.12
N GLY A 253 -2.44 18.65 6.78
CA GLY A 253 -2.50 18.51 8.23
C GLY A 253 -1.78 17.28 8.77
N ASN A 254 -1.88 17.07 10.09
CA ASN A 254 -1.28 15.94 10.78
C ASN A 254 -2.27 15.36 11.79
N VAL A 255 -2.52 14.03 11.70
CA VAL A 255 -3.55 13.35 12.51
C VAL A 255 -3.18 13.17 13.98
N TYR A 256 -1.94 13.41 14.36
CA TYR A 256 -1.54 13.46 15.77
C TYR A 256 -1.87 14.79 16.45
N LYS A 257 -2.16 15.83 15.65
CA LYS A 257 -2.44 17.19 16.13
C LYS A 257 -3.88 17.61 15.91
N THR A 258 -4.50 17.13 14.84
CA THR A 258 -5.81 17.59 14.39
C THR A 258 -6.68 16.41 13.97
N ASP A 259 -7.98 16.50 14.23
CA ASP A 259 -8.94 15.49 13.78
C ASP A 259 -8.95 15.34 12.26
N ILE A 260 -8.96 14.11 11.76
CA ILE A 260 -8.92 13.86 10.30
C ILE A 260 -10.09 14.51 9.55
N LEU A 261 -11.28 14.57 10.14
CA LEU A 261 -12.42 15.23 9.50
C LEU A 261 -12.27 16.75 9.45
N GLU A 262 -11.58 17.34 10.41
CA GLU A 262 -11.23 18.77 10.38
C GLU A 262 -10.19 19.03 9.29
N ILE A 263 -9.16 18.18 9.15
CA ILE A 263 -8.16 18.26 8.07
C ILE A 263 -8.87 18.18 6.71
N ILE A 264 -9.75 17.19 6.52
CA ILE A 264 -10.51 17.01 5.29
C ILE A 264 -11.40 18.24 4.98
N ARG A 265 -12.08 18.81 5.98
CA ARG A 265 -12.91 20.02 5.78
C ARG A 265 -12.08 21.24 5.43
N ALA A 266 -10.91 21.38 6.02
CA ALA A 266 -10.01 22.51 5.83
C ALA A 266 -9.22 22.46 4.52
N TYR A 267 -9.11 21.28 3.89
CA TYR A 267 -8.30 21.09 2.68
C TYR A 267 -8.69 22.08 1.57
N ARG A 268 -7.67 22.69 0.95
CA ARG A 268 -7.73 23.52 -0.26
C ARG A 268 -6.53 23.14 -1.13
N PRO A 269 -6.71 23.03 -2.46
CA PRO A 269 -5.64 22.81 -3.43
C PRO A 269 -4.53 23.83 -3.35
#